data_8b4ea2d6ac4a3d2eb180b006cc433ea8
#
_entry.id   8b4ea2d6ac4a3d2eb180b006cc433ea8
#
_cell.length_a   1.000
_cell.length_b   1.000
_cell.length_c   1.000
_cell.angle_alpha   90.00
_cell.angle_beta   90.00
_cell.angle_gamma   90.00
#
_symmetry.space_group_name_H-M   'P 1'
#
loop_
_entity.id
_entity.type
_entity.pdbx_description
1 polymer ?
#
loop_
_entity_poly.entity_id
_entity_poly.type
_entity_poly.pdbx_seq_one_letter_code
_entity_poly.pdbx_strand_id
1 'polypeptide(L)'
;MPVYDLFFKYITLMQIGNTPAQIKSRSPLAVIGEWTEMIKLEHTVFALPFALSGLILASPQLPGLSTVFFTILAFIGARSAAMTLNRVIDAGIDRANPRTKDRAIPAGRIKPGLALFFAVASFALMLYAASNLPILCLQLSPIAVFWLSFYSFTKRFTWLCHIVLGIALGGAALGGWVAAAGCLSGAAPWLLALAVSTWVAGFDVIYACQDYAFDTSERVFSIPARFGIARALLISRALHLATVASLLGLGLSLHLGIFYWLGFTSVAVMLTYEHSLVKADDLSKVNAAFFNVNGFVSIACFITILLDKIIKF
;
A
#
# COMPACT_ATOMS: atom_id res chain seq x y z
N MET A 1 3.94 18.85 -21.71
CA MET A 1 2.51 18.74 -22.00
C MET A 1 1.76 19.18 -20.75
N PRO A 2 0.90 20.22 -20.77
CA PRO A 2 0.22 20.71 -19.57
C PRO A 2 -0.72 19.64 -19.00
N VAL A 3 -0.87 19.60 -17.69
CA VAL A 3 -1.70 18.65 -16.94
C VAL A 3 -3.17 18.66 -17.41
N TYR A 4 -3.65 19.79 -17.93
CA TYR A 4 -5.00 19.97 -18.50
C TYR A 4 -5.24 19.11 -19.74
N ASP A 5 -4.27 18.96 -20.65
CA ASP A 5 -4.41 18.12 -21.84
C ASP A 5 -4.51 16.63 -21.51
N LEU A 6 -3.86 16.20 -20.41
CA LEU A 6 -4.00 14.83 -19.92
C LEU A 6 -5.42 14.54 -19.40
N PHE A 7 -6.02 15.51 -18.70
CA PHE A 7 -7.36 15.36 -18.12
C PHE A 7 -8.44 15.28 -19.20
N PHE A 8 -8.39 16.17 -20.22
CA PHE A 8 -9.33 16.15 -21.35
C PHE A 8 -9.17 14.93 -22.24
N LYS A 9 -7.93 14.50 -22.52
CA LYS A 9 -7.67 13.26 -23.27
C LYS A 9 -8.20 12.03 -22.54
N TYR A 10 -8.22 12.08 -21.21
CA TYR A 10 -8.76 11.02 -20.36
C TYR A 10 -10.29 10.94 -20.42
N ILE A 11 -10.98 12.09 -20.42
CA ILE A 11 -12.45 12.15 -20.58
C ILE A 11 -12.86 11.64 -21.97
N THR A 12 -12.12 12.00 -23.00
CA THR A 12 -12.39 11.54 -24.38
C THR A 12 -12.15 10.03 -24.54
N LEU A 13 -11.13 9.47 -23.87
CA LEU A 13 -10.87 8.01 -23.87
C LEU A 13 -11.93 7.23 -23.08
N MET A 14 -12.57 7.83 -22.09
CA MET A 14 -13.73 7.23 -21.40
C MET A 14 -14.96 7.13 -22.31
N GLN A 15 -15.10 7.99 -23.30
CA GLN A 15 -16.23 7.98 -24.24
C GLN A 15 -16.08 6.97 -25.40
N ILE A 16 -14.84 6.57 -25.75
CA ILE A 16 -14.56 5.67 -26.90
C ILE A 16 -14.68 4.17 -26.52
N GLY A 17 -14.86 3.84 -25.25
CA GLY A 17 -14.95 2.46 -24.75
C GLY A 17 -16.30 1.77 -24.86
N ASN A 18 -17.26 2.28 -25.62
CA ASN A 18 -18.59 1.68 -25.80
C ASN A 18 -18.65 0.74 -27.01
N THR A 19 -17.96 -0.40 -26.96
CA THR A 19 -18.40 -1.56 -27.72
C THR A 19 -19.36 -2.36 -26.82
N PRO A 20 -20.62 -2.61 -27.23
CA PRO A 20 -21.57 -3.35 -26.40
C PRO A 20 -21.22 -4.86 -26.43
N ALA A 21 -20.27 -5.30 -25.62
CA ALA A 21 -20.28 -6.67 -25.17
C ALA A 21 -21.57 -6.85 -24.36
N GLN A 22 -22.37 -7.86 -24.71
CA GLN A 22 -23.65 -8.17 -24.03
C GLN A 22 -23.43 -8.27 -22.51
N ILE A 23 -23.77 -7.21 -21.81
CA ILE A 23 -23.74 -7.17 -20.35
C ILE A 23 -25.02 -7.91 -19.91
N LYS A 24 -24.93 -9.23 -19.69
CA LYS A 24 -25.92 -9.94 -18.90
C LYS A 24 -26.08 -9.17 -17.59
N SER A 25 -27.30 -8.85 -17.18
CA SER A 25 -27.60 -8.21 -15.90
C SER A 25 -27.02 -9.08 -14.78
N ARG A 26 -25.88 -8.63 -14.21
CA ARG A 26 -25.25 -9.34 -13.10
C ARG A 26 -25.95 -8.96 -11.80
N SER A 27 -26.12 -9.92 -10.91
CA SER A 27 -26.68 -9.61 -9.58
C SER A 27 -25.77 -8.63 -8.83
N PRO A 28 -26.32 -7.76 -7.96
CA PRO A 28 -25.50 -6.84 -7.15
C PRO A 28 -24.41 -7.56 -6.34
N LEU A 29 -24.67 -8.75 -5.83
CA LEU A 29 -23.70 -9.57 -5.10
C LEU A 29 -22.52 -10.01 -5.98
N ALA A 30 -22.77 -10.36 -7.25
CA ALA A 30 -21.72 -10.73 -8.19
C ALA A 30 -20.82 -9.51 -8.50
N VAL A 31 -21.38 -8.31 -8.59
CA VAL A 31 -20.61 -7.07 -8.81
C VAL A 31 -19.73 -6.74 -7.60
N ILE A 32 -20.27 -6.89 -6.38
CA ILE A 32 -19.47 -6.69 -5.14
C ILE A 32 -18.35 -7.73 -5.07
N GLY A 33 -18.61 -9.00 -5.40
CA GLY A 33 -17.59 -10.04 -5.44
C GLY A 33 -16.45 -9.71 -6.43
N GLU A 34 -16.79 -9.29 -7.64
CA GLU A 34 -15.80 -8.83 -8.64
C GLU A 34 -14.99 -7.60 -8.15
N TRP A 35 -15.63 -6.69 -7.44
CA TRP A 35 -14.94 -5.52 -6.88
C TRP A 35 -13.98 -5.92 -5.75
N THR A 36 -14.40 -6.78 -4.81
CA THR A 36 -13.52 -7.26 -3.72
C THR A 36 -12.33 -8.04 -4.26
N GLU A 37 -12.53 -8.86 -5.30
CA GLU A 37 -11.43 -9.51 -6.02
C GLU A 37 -10.50 -8.51 -6.70
N MET A 38 -11.07 -7.49 -7.35
CA MET A 38 -10.31 -6.44 -8.05
C MET A 38 -9.37 -5.67 -7.12
N ILE A 39 -9.82 -5.35 -5.91
CA ILE A 39 -9.01 -4.62 -4.91
C ILE A 39 -8.06 -5.53 -4.12
N LYS A 40 -8.08 -6.83 -4.37
CA LYS A 40 -7.22 -7.79 -3.70
C LYS A 40 -7.32 -7.67 -2.18
N LEU A 41 -8.53 -7.86 -1.65
CA LEU A 41 -8.80 -7.66 -0.22
C LEU A 41 -7.93 -8.56 0.67
N GLU A 42 -7.57 -9.75 0.19
CA GLU A 42 -6.62 -10.66 0.84
C GLU A 42 -5.25 -10.04 1.11
N HIS A 43 -4.82 -9.07 0.29
CA HIS A 43 -3.55 -8.36 0.50
C HIS A 43 -3.62 -7.30 1.61
N THR A 44 -4.78 -7.12 2.25
CA THR A 44 -4.93 -6.27 3.44
C THR A 44 -3.98 -6.70 4.56
N VAL A 45 -3.63 -7.98 4.60
CA VAL A 45 -2.66 -8.56 5.54
C VAL A 45 -1.27 -7.90 5.49
N PHE A 46 -0.89 -7.25 4.40
CA PHE A 46 0.43 -6.61 4.33
C PHE A 46 0.50 -5.28 5.09
N ALA A 47 -0.55 -4.49 5.10
CA ALA A 47 -0.48 -3.13 5.61
C ALA A 47 -1.33 -2.89 6.89
N LEU A 48 -2.42 -3.64 7.09
CA LEU A 48 -3.22 -3.53 8.30
C LEU A 48 -2.42 -3.82 9.58
N PRO A 49 -1.53 -4.84 9.63
CA PRO A 49 -0.70 -5.08 10.80
C PRO A 49 0.15 -3.88 11.21
N PHE A 50 0.65 -3.08 10.25
CA PHE A 50 1.43 -1.89 10.58
C PHE A 50 0.57 -0.71 11.08
N ALA A 51 -0.65 -0.55 10.57
CA ALA A 51 -1.60 0.40 11.15
C ALA A 51 -1.93 0.03 12.60
N LEU A 52 -2.17 -1.26 12.87
CA LEU A 52 -2.38 -1.77 14.23
C LEU A 52 -1.13 -1.70 15.11
N SER A 53 0.07 -1.88 14.53
CA SER A 53 1.34 -1.67 15.24
C SER A 53 1.48 -0.22 15.72
N GLY A 54 1.15 0.75 14.84
CA GLY A 54 1.13 2.17 15.23
C GLY A 54 0.15 2.43 16.36
N LEU A 55 -1.07 1.86 16.26
CA LEU A 55 -2.09 1.97 17.31
C LEU A 55 -1.60 1.43 18.66
N ILE A 56 -0.98 0.23 18.68
CA ILE A 56 -0.50 -0.42 19.90
C ILE A 56 0.69 0.32 20.52
N LEU A 57 1.67 0.71 19.69
CA LEU A 57 2.87 1.40 20.15
C LEU A 57 2.56 2.77 20.76
N ALA A 58 1.57 3.48 20.19
CA ALA A 58 1.15 4.81 20.65
C ALA A 58 0.26 4.77 21.89
N SER A 59 -0.39 3.64 22.18
CA SER A 59 -1.28 3.50 23.33
C SER A 59 -0.49 3.27 24.62
N PRO A 60 -0.77 3.97 25.74
CA PRO A 60 -0.17 3.64 27.05
C PRO A 60 -0.55 2.24 27.52
N GLN A 61 -1.81 1.87 27.34
CA GLN A 61 -2.38 0.53 27.60
C GLN A 61 -2.86 -0.10 26.30
N LEU A 62 -3.45 -1.30 26.33
CA LEU A 62 -4.12 -1.85 25.14
C LEU A 62 -5.26 -0.92 24.70
N PRO A 63 -5.35 -0.61 23.39
CA PRO A 63 -6.39 0.28 22.90
C PRO A 63 -7.80 -0.31 23.09
N GLY A 64 -8.76 0.55 23.38
CA GLY A 64 -10.17 0.15 23.51
C GLY A 64 -10.72 -0.44 22.21
N LEU A 65 -11.67 -1.37 22.32
CA LEU A 65 -12.26 -2.06 21.17
C LEU A 65 -12.86 -1.10 20.14
N SER A 66 -13.46 0.01 20.59
CA SER A 66 -14.00 1.05 19.69
C SER A 66 -12.90 1.68 18.83
N THR A 67 -11.75 2.05 19.45
CA THR A 67 -10.61 2.63 18.71
C THR A 67 -10.04 1.64 17.71
N VAL A 68 -9.89 0.36 18.10
CA VAL A 68 -9.45 -0.71 17.20
C VAL A 68 -10.42 -0.85 16.02
N PHE A 69 -11.72 -0.93 16.29
CA PHE A 69 -12.77 -1.07 15.28
C PHE A 69 -12.72 0.07 14.25
N PHE A 70 -12.74 1.32 14.71
CA PHE A 70 -12.73 2.47 13.81
C PHE A 70 -11.39 2.63 13.08
N THR A 71 -10.26 2.23 13.68
CA THR A 71 -8.96 2.19 12.98
C THR A 71 -8.98 1.18 11.84
N ILE A 72 -9.49 -0.03 12.07
CA ILE A 72 -9.64 -1.05 11.02
C ILE A 72 -10.59 -0.57 9.92
N LEU A 73 -11.72 0.02 10.29
CA LEU A 73 -12.72 0.53 9.36
C LEU A 73 -12.14 1.65 8.48
N ALA A 74 -11.40 2.61 9.08
CA ALA A 74 -10.71 3.67 8.37
C ALA A 74 -9.68 3.09 7.37
N PHE A 75 -8.90 2.10 7.82
CA PHE A 75 -7.92 1.43 6.97
C PHE A 75 -8.56 0.70 5.79
N ILE A 76 -9.65 -0.05 6.02
CA ILE A 76 -10.40 -0.73 4.95
C ILE A 76 -10.92 0.29 3.94
N GLY A 77 -11.53 1.38 4.41
CA GLY A 77 -12.00 2.46 3.53
C GLY A 77 -10.89 3.08 2.70
N ALA A 78 -9.79 3.49 3.35
CA ALA A 78 -8.63 4.09 2.69
C ALA A 78 -8.04 3.17 1.61
N ARG A 79 -7.79 1.89 1.96
CA ARG A 79 -7.21 0.90 1.06
C ARG A 79 -8.14 0.59 -0.11
N SER A 80 -9.43 0.36 0.16
CA SER A 80 -10.42 0.07 -0.89
C SER A 80 -10.54 1.22 -1.88
N ALA A 81 -10.58 2.47 -1.40
CA ALA A 81 -10.58 3.66 -2.23
C ALA A 81 -9.32 3.76 -3.09
N ALA A 82 -8.14 3.66 -2.47
CA ALA A 82 -6.84 3.76 -3.15
C ALA A 82 -6.68 2.70 -4.24
N MET A 83 -6.97 1.43 -3.93
CA MET A 83 -6.87 0.33 -4.89
C MET A 83 -7.87 0.47 -6.02
N THR A 84 -9.11 0.88 -5.73
CA THR A 84 -10.14 1.09 -6.75
C THR A 84 -9.75 2.24 -7.68
N LEU A 85 -9.28 3.37 -7.15
CA LEU A 85 -8.78 4.49 -7.97
C LEU A 85 -7.58 4.08 -8.81
N ASN A 86 -6.64 3.32 -8.24
CA ASN A 86 -5.51 2.80 -9.01
C ASN A 86 -5.98 1.98 -10.22
N ARG A 87 -6.97 1.09 -10.05
CA ARG A 87 -7.54 0.30 -11.16
C ARG A 87 -8.23 1.15 -12.22
N VAL A 88 -8.96 2.20 -11.80
CA VAL A 88 -9.60 3.14 -12.75
C VAL A 88 -8.55 3.94 -13.52
N ILE A 89 -7.60 4.53 -12.79
CA ILE A 89 -6.55 5.37 -13.37
C ILE A 89 -5.66 4.56 -14.31
N ASP A 90 -5.32 3.33 -13.93
CA ASP A 90 -4.40 2.49 -14.69
C ASP A 90 -5.05 1.65 -15.79
N ALA A 91 -6.37 1.71 -15.97
CA ALA A 91 -7.11 0.86 -16.90
C ALA A 91 -6.54 0.83 -18.34
N GLY A 92 -6.01 1.98 -18.83
CA GLY A 92 -5.37 2.06 -20.14
C GLY A 92 -4.02 1.31 -20.20
N ILE A 93 -3.16 1.52 -19.21
CA ILE A 93 -1.86 0.84 -19.08
C ILE A 93 -2.08 -0.66 -18.86
N ASP A 94 -3.02 -1.01 -17.98
CA ASP A 94 -3.35 -2.40 -17.66
C ASP A 94 -3.87 -3.18 -18.88
N ARG A 95 -4.62 -2.52 -19.76
CA ARG A 95 -5.12 -3.15 -21.01
C ARG A 95 -3.98 -3.48 -21.98
N ALA A 96 -2.96 -2.64 -22.03
CA ALA A 96 -1.80 -2.86 -22.89
C ALA A 96 -0.82 -3.91 -22.34
N ASN A 97 -0.77 -4.10 -21.02
CA ASN A 97 0.16 -5.02 -20.37
C ASN A 97 -0.39 -6.45 -20.38
N PRO A 98 0.33 -7.43 -21.00
CA PRO A 98 -0.10 -8.85 -21.04
C PRO A 98 -0.40 -9.44 -19.67
N ARG A 99 0.30 -9.02 -18.60
CA ARG A 99 0.11 -9.51 -17.24
C ARG A 99 -1.17 -8.98 -16.57
N THR A 100 -1.66 -7.80 -16.97
CA THR A 100 -2.76 -7.12 -16.27
C THR A 100 -4.00 -6.86 -17.14
N LYS A 101 -3.97 -7.21 -18.43
CA LYS A 101 -5.10 -7.03 -19.37
C LYS A 101 -6.40 -7.70 -18.93
N ASP A 102 -6.30 -8.78 -18.16
CA ASP A 102 -7.43 -9.57 -17.68
C ASP A 102 -8.01 -9.04 -16.34
N ARG A 103 -7.52 -7.89 -15.82
CA ARG A 103 -8.11 -7.21 -14.65
C ARG A 103 -9.54 -6.77 -14.94
N ALA A 104 -10.36 -6.61 -13.90
CA ALA A 104 -11.81 -6.42 -14.01
C ALA A 104 -12.22 -5.23 -14.89
N ILE A 105 -11.52 -4.08 -14.82
CA ILE A 105 -11.84 -2.88 -15.63
C ILE A 105 -11.35 -3.03 -17.08
N PRO A 106 -10.07 -3.37 -17.38
CA PRO A 106 -9.62 -3.63 -18.74
C PRO A 106 -10.43 -4.70 -19.48
N ALA A 107 -10.82 -5.77 -18.77
CA ALA A 107 -11.64 -6.85 -19.29
C ALA A 107 -13.14 -6.52 -19.40
N GLY A 108 -13.58 -5.31 -19.02
CA GLY A 108 -14.97 -4.88 -19.11
C GLY A 108 -15.91 -5.52 -18.07
N ARG A 109 -15.38 -6.23 -17.06
CA ARG A 109 -16.21 -6.85 -16.01
C ARG A 109 -16.80 -5.83 -15.04
N ILE A 110 -16.08 -4.72 -14.79
CA ILE A 110 -16.57 -3.59 -13.99
C ILE A 110 -16.46 -2.32 -14.83
N LYS A 111 -17.54 -1.55 -14.88
CA LYS A 111 -17.53 -0.23 -15.55
C LYS A 111 -16.73 0.78 -14.73
N PRO A 112 -15.89 1.65 -15.35
CA PRO A 112 -15.09 2.65 -14.63
C PRO A 112 -15.94 3.56 -13.73
N GLY A 113 -17.13 3.99 -14.17
CA GLY A 113 -18.04 4.83 -13.37
C GLY A 113 -18.53 4.14 -12.11
N LEU A 114 -18.82 2.82 -12.17
CA LEU A 114 -19.19 2.04 -10.98
C LEU A 114 -18.02 1.86 -10.03
N ALA A 115 -16.82 1.61 -10.56
CA ALA A 115 -15.61 1.56 -9.75
C ALA A 115 -15.35 2.91 -9.04
N LEU A 116 -15.54 4.04 -9.74
CA LEU A 116 -15.41 5.37 -9.14
C LEU A 116 -16.43 5.58 -8.01
N PHE A 117 -17.68 5.13 -8.18
CA PHE A 117 -18.67 5.16 -7.11
C PHE A 117 -18.18 4.37 -5.87
N PHE A 118 -17.65 3.17 -6.06
CA PHE A 118 -17.07 2.39 -4.95
C PHE A 118 -15.88 3.09 -4.29
N ALA A 119 -15.03 3.78 -5.05
CA ALA A 119 -13.91 4.55 -4.50
C ALA A 119 -14.42 5.71 -3.62
N VAL A 120 -15.41 6.46 -4.09
CA VAL A 120 -16.03 7.55 -3.31
C VAL A 120 -16.72 7.02 -2.05
N ALA A 121 -17.48 5.93 -2.14
CA ALA A 121 -18.11 5.29 -0.99
C ALA A 121 -17.08 4.80 0.04
N SER A 122 -15.94 4.28 -0.44
CA SER A 122 -14.84 3.83 0.42
C SER A 122 -14.13 5.00 1.13
N PHE A 123 -13.93 6.15 0.45
CA PHE A 123 -13.45 7.35 1.11
C PHE A 123 -14.46 7.89 2.14
N ALA A 124 -15.76 7.87 1.83
CA ALA A 124 -16.79 8.25 2.79
C ALA A 124 -16.75 7.35 4.05
N LEU A 125 -16.53 6.05 3.88
CA LEU A 125 -16.33 5.11 4.97
C LEU A 125 -15.10 5.45 5.81
N MET A 126 -13.97 5.79 5.17
CA MET A 126 -12.74 6.22 5.84
C MET A 126 -12.99 7.49 6.67
N LEU A 127 -13.66 8.50 6.10
CA LEU A 127 -13.97 9.77 6.77
C LEU A 127 -14.92 9.56 7.95
N TYR A 128 -15.97 8.73 7.77
CA TYR A 128 -16.86 8.34 8.86
C TYR A 128 -16.10 7.66 10.00
N ALA A 129 -15.22 6.73 9.70
CA ALA A 129 -14.40 6.09 10.72
C ALA A 129 -13.46 7.09 11.41
N ALA A 130 -12.80 7.96 10.64
CA ALA A 130 -11.91 9.00 11.18
C ALA A 130 -12.64 10.01 12.10
N SER A 131 -13.92 10.30 11.85
CA SER A 131 -14.72 11.18 12.71
C SER A 131 -15.07 10.57 14.08
N ASN A 132 -14.89 9.25 14.25
CA ASN A 132 -15.07 8.55 15.52
C ASN A 132 -13.72 8.26 16.24
N LEU A 133 -12.63 8.83 15.74
CA LEU A 133 -11.28 8.78 16.29
C LEU A 133 -10.86 10.18 16.78
N PRO A 134 -9.70 10.35 17.43
CA PRO A 134 -9.21 11.68 17.80
C PRO A 134 -9.25 12.65 16.61
N ILE A 135 -9.60 13.91 16.90
CA ILE A 135 -9.89 14.93 15.87
C ILE A 135 -8.78 15.08 14.82
N LEU A 136 -7.52 14.83 15.20
CA LEU A 136 -6.39 14.89 14.29
C LEU A 136 -6.51 13.85 13.14
N CYS A 137 -7.15 12.69 13.37
CA CYS A 137 -7.43 11.72 12.30
C CYS A 137 -8.29 12.35 11.20
N LEU A 138 -9.34 13.07 11.58
CA LEU A 138 -10.20 13.77 10.63
C LEU A 138 -9.48 14.95 9.96
N GLN A 139 -8.68 15.72 10.71
CA GLN A 139 -7.91 16.84 10.16
C GLN A 139 -6.85 16.41 9.14
N LEU A 140 -6.25 15.22 9.33
CA LEU A 140 -5.26 14.67 8.39
C LEU A 140 -5.90 13.94 7.20
N SER A 141 -7.19 13.61 7.27
CA SER A 141 -7.86 12.83 6.22
C SER A 141 -7.87 13.49 4.83
N PRO A 142 -7.95 14.83 4.64
CA PRO A 142 -7.81 15.44 3.33
C PRO A 142 -6.43 15.18 2.69
N ILE A 143 -5.36 15.19 3.50
CA ILE A 143 -4.01 14.86 3.05
C ILE A 143 -3.95 13.38 2.63
N ALA A 144 -4.57 12.48 3.40
CA ALA A 144 -4.64 11.06 3.06
C ALA A 144 -5.42 10.85 1.76
N VAL A 145 -6.60 11.46 1.58
CA VAL A 145 -7.39 11.38 0.34
C VAL A 145 -6.58 11.87 -0.86
N PHE A 146 -5.91 13.02 -0.72
CA PHE A 146 -5.05 13.54 -1.78
C PHE A 146 -3.92 12.56 -2.12
N TRP A 147 -3.17 12.08 -1.12
CA TRP A 147 -2.01 11.21 -1.34
C TRP A 147 -2.41 9.85 -1.93
N LEU A 148 -3.48 9.25 -1.41
CA LEU A 148 -4.04 7.98 -1.89
C LEU A 148 -4.64 8.08 -3.31
N SER A 149 -5.02 9.27 -3.74
CA SER A 149 -5.44 9.52 -5.12
C SER A 149 -4.25 9.80 -6.03
N PHE A 150 -3.30 10.61 -5.56
CA PHE A 150 -2.16 11.10 -6.32
C PHE A 150 -1.16 10.01 -6.70
N TYR A 151 -0.88 9.05 -5.79
CA TYR A 151 0.17 8.04 -6.02
C TYR A 151 -0.02 7.26 -7.33
N SER A 152 -1.27 6.97 -7.70
CA SER A 152 -1.59 6.23 -8.93
C SER A 152 -1.21 6.95 -10.22
N PHE A 153 -1.05 8.28 -10.19
CA PHE A 153 -0.62 9.06 -11.35
C PHE A 153 0.89 9.07 -11.52
N THR A 154 1.66 8.83 -10.46
CA THR A 154 3.10 9.10 -10.40
C THR A 154 3.92 8.33 -11.44
N LYS A 155 3.57 7.10 -11.76
CA LYS A 155 4.24 6.30 -12.79
C LYS A 155 4.10 6.85 -14.24
N ARG A 156 3.33 7.94 -14.43
CA ARG A 156 3.18 8.64 -15.72
C ARG A 156 4.21 9.73 -15.93
N PHE A 157 4.88 10.18 -14.85
CA PHE A 157 5.79 11.30 -14.93
C PHE A 157 7.06 11.18 -14.04
N THR A 158 7.11 10.20 -13.12
CA THR A 158 8.28 10.01 -12.25
C THR A 158 8.56 8.54 -11.92
N TRP A 159 9.84 8.19 -11.92
CA TRP A 159 10.34 6.88 -11.47
C TRP A 159 10.25 6.68 -9.94
N LEU A 160 9.94 7.75 -9.17
CA LEU A 160 9.74 7.70 -7.72
C LEU A 160 8.40 7.08 -7.30
N CYS A 161 7.61 6.53 -8.23
CA CYS A 161 6.28 5.97 -7.95
C CYS A 161 6.28 4.94 -6.80
N HIS A 162 7.34 4.14 -6.67
CA HIS A 162 7.52 3.17 -5.58
C HIS A 162 7.69 3.84 -4.20
N ILE A 163 8.44 4.95 -4.16
CA ILE A 163 8.62 5.74 -2.92
C ILE A 163 7.30 6.40 -2.52
N VAL A 164 6.57 6.97 -3.49
CA VAL A 164 5.27 7.60 -3.24
C VAL A 164 4.25 6.58 -2.73
N LEU A 165 4.25 5.34 -3.27
CA LEU A 165 3.47 4.22 -2.75
C LEU A 165 3.89 3.86 -1.32
N GLY A 166 5.20 3.77 -1.08
CA GLY A 166 5.74 3.51 0.27
C GLY A 166 5.24 4.51 1.30
N ILE A 167 5.30 5.82 0.98
CA ILE A 167 4.79 6.88 1.84
C ILE A 167 3.28 6.72 2.11
N ALA A 168 2.49 6.31 1.12
CA ALA A 168 1.07 6.04 1.33
C ALA A 168 0.82 4.97 2.41
N LEU A 169 1.62 3.88 2.40
CA LEU A 169 1.50 2.82 3.41
C LEU A 169 2.13 3.20 4.76
N GLY A 170 3.23 3.97 4.77
CA GLY A 170 3.75 4.59 6.00
C GLY A 170 2.72 5.51 6.66
N GLY A 171 1.92 6.21 5.84
CA GLY A 171 0.77 6.99 6.32
C GLY A 171 -0.28 6.16 7.06
N ALA A 172 -0.47 4.87 6.71
CA ALA A 172 -1.37 3.99 7.45
C ALA A 172 -0.85 3.71 8.88
N ALA A 173 0.47 3.52 9.04
CA ALA A 173 1.09 3.36 10.35
C ALA A 173 0.97 4.64 11.20
N LEU A 174 1.16 5.83 10.59
CA LEU A 174 0.89 7.12 11.25
C LEU A 174 -0.59 7.27 11.63
N GLY A 175 -1.51 6.86 10.76
CA GLY A 175 -2.95 6.88 11.05
C GLY A 175 -3.29 6.05 12.28
N GLY A 176 -2.74 4.84 12.40
CA GLY A 176 -2.87 4.00 13.60
C GLY A 176 -2.30 4.66 14.84
N TRP A 177 -1.12 5.29 14.72
CA TRP A 177 -0.51 6.05 15.83
C TRP A 177 -1.40 7.20 16.30
N VAL A 178 -1.88 8.05 15.37
CA VAL A 178 -2.75 9.18 15.69
C VAL A 178 -4.09 8.72 16.27
N ALA A 179 -4.61 7.58 15.82
CA ALA A 179 -5.85 7.01 16.34
C ALA A 179 -5.76 6.66 17.83
N ALA A 180 -4.55 6.36 18.34
CA ALA A 180 -4.31 6.10 19.76
C ALA A 180 -3.88 7.35 20.54
N ALA A 181 -2.87 8.06 20.03
CA ALA A 181 -2.22 9.16 20.75
C ALA A 181 -2.90 10.52 20.56
N GLY A 182 -3.67 10.70 19.48
CA GLY A 182 -4.21 12.01 19.11
C GLY A 182 -3.16 13.04 18.66
N CYS A 183 -1.90 12.65 18.55
CA CYS A 183 -0.79 13.53 18.16
C CYS A 183 0.34 12.76 17.43
N LEU A 184 1.30 13.50 16.87
CA LEU A 184 2.51 13.01 16.20
C LEU A 184 3.78 13.57 16.87
N SER A 185 3.86 13.48 18.19
CA SER A 185 5.01 13.97 18.94
C SER A 185 6.15 12.95 19.03
N GLY A 186 7.38 13.44 19.09
CA GLY A 186 8.58 12.60 19.19
C GLY A 186 9.02 11.95 17.88
N ALA A 187 10.06 11.14 17.93
CA ALA A 187 10.64 10.46 16.77
C ALA A 187 9.92 9.17 16.40
N ALA A 188 9.31 8.46 17.35
CA ALA A 188 8.78 7.12 17.19
C ALA A 188 7.74 6.98 16.07
N PRO A 189 6.68 7.83 15.92
CA PRO A 189 5.73 7.71 14.82
C PRO A 189 6.42 7.84 13.45
N TRP A 190 7.40 8.74 13.34
CA TRP A 190 8.12 8.97 12.08
C TRP A 190 9.07 7.83 11.74
N LEU A 191 9.73 7.23 12.74
CA LEU A 191 10.56 6.04 12.55
C LEU A 191 9.72 4.84 12.10
N LEU A 192 8.54 4.64 12.68
CA LEU A 192 7.61 3.60 12.24
C LEU A 192 7.14 3.87 10.79
N ALA A 193 6.73 5.09 10.49
CA ALA A 193 6.30 5.46 9.15
C ALA A 193 7.42 5.29 8.12
N LEU A 194 8.64 5.70 8.46
CA LEU A 194 9.81 5.53 7.58
C LEU A 194 10.12 4.05 7.35
N ALA A 195 10.09 3.23 8.41
CA ALA A 195 10.28 1.78 8.29
C ALA A 195 9.28 1.16 7.31
N VAL A 196 7.98 1.47 7.46
CA VAL A 196 6.93 0.95 6.56
C VAL A 196 7.08 1.51 5.15
N SER A 197 7.39 2.80 5.01
CA SER A 197 7.55 3.44 3.69
C SER A 197 8.68 2.83 2.90
N THR A 198 9.84 2.64 3.53
CA THR A 198 11.03 2.09 2.87
C THR A 198 10.89 0.59 2.60
N TRP A 199 10.26 -0.15 3.50
CA TRP A 199 9.94 -1.56 3.28
C TRP A 199 9.02 -1.74 2.08
N VAL A 200 7.91 -1.00 2.02
CA VAL A 200 6.95 -1.09 0.90
C VAL A 200 7.61 -0.67 -0.41
N ALA A 201 8.35 0.43 -0.42
CA ALA A 201 9.06 0.87 -1.62
C ALA A 201 10.08 -0.18 -2.09
N GLY A 202 10.80 -0.82 -1.16
CA GLY A 202 11.79 -1.84 -1.46
C GLY A 202 11.19 -3.07 -2.15
N PHE A 203 10.14 -3.65 -1.58
CA PHE A 203 9.51 -4.83 -2.18
C PHE A 203 8.74 -4.49 -3.47
N ASP A 204 8.16 -3.28 -3.58
CA ASP A 204 7.47 -2.87 -4.80
C ASP A 204 8.45 -2.67 -5.97
N VAL A 205 9.68 -2.20 -5.70
CA VAL A 205 10.76 -2.17 -6.69
C VAL A 205 11.12 -3.59 -7.16
N ILE A 206 11.23 -4.57 -6.25
CA ILE A 206 11.47 -5.98 -6.63
C ILE A 206 10.33 -6.48 -7.53
N TYR A 207 9.09 -6.22 -7.12
CA TYR A 207 7.91 -6.66 -7.86
C TYR A 207 7.83 -6.02 -9.25
N ALA A 208 8.18 -4.74 -9.37
CA ALA A 208 8.17 -4.01 -10.62
C ALA A 208 9.22 -4.51 -11.65
N CYS A 209 10.24 -5.25 -11.21
CA CYS A 209 11.20 -5.86 -12.13
C CYS A 209 10.55 -6.81 -13.14
N GLN A 210 9.38 -7.40 -12.82
CA GLN A 210 8.62 -8.25 -13.73
C GLN A 210 8.06 -7.48 -14.94
N ASP A 211 7.77 -6.19 -14.77
CA ASP A 211 7.22 -5.33 -15.81
C ASP A 211 8.30 -4.55 -16.58
N TYR A 212 9.60 -4.80 -16.33
CA TYR A 212 10.72 -4.04 -16.91
C TYR A 212 10.63 -3.88 -18.43
N ALA A 213 10.39 -4.96 -19.17
CA ALA A 213 10.30 -4.92 -20.63
C ALA A 213 9.10 -4.09 -21.10
N PHE A 214 7.94 -4.27 -20.47
CA PHE A 214 6.72 -3.51 -20.77
C PHE A 214 6.89 -2.03 -20.40
N ASP A 215 7.34 -1.73 -19.19
CA ASP A 215 7.51 -0.35 -18.71
C ASP A 215 8.47 0.43 -19.62
N THR A 216 9.54 -0.23 -20.08
CA THR A 216 10.53 0.37 -20.98
C THR A 216 9.93 0.65 -22.37
N SER A 217 9.16 -0.29 -22.95
CA SER A 217 8.56 -0.13 -24.28
C SER A 217 7.42 0.91 -24.27
N GLU A 218 6.59 0.92 -23.24
CA GLU A 218 5.41 1.79 -23.13
C GLU A 218 5.69 3.12 -22.42
N ARG A 219 6.97 3.38 -22.06
CA ARG A 219 7.42 4.60 -21.36
C ARG A 219 6.68 4.83 -20.04
N VAL A 220 6.39 3.77 -19.32
CA VAL A 220 5.90 3.82 -17.94
C VAL A 220 7.10 4.05 -17.03
N PHE A 221 7.02 5.07 -16.18
CA PHE A 221 8.13 5.40 -15.29
C PHE A 221 8.15 4.48 -14.08
N SER A 222 9.26 3.75 -13.92
CA SER A 222 9.55 2.93 -12.74
C SER A 222 11.06 2.92 -12.47
N ILE A 223 11.47 2.53 -11.25
CA ILE A 223 12.89 2.41 -10.89
C ILE A 223 13.57 1.38 -11.80
N PRO A 224 13.04 0.17 -12.04
CA PRO A 224 13.61 -0.77 -12.99
C PRO A 224 13.73 -0.20 -14.40
N ALA A 225 12.69 0.42 -14.94
CA ALA A 225 12.72 1.00 -16.29
C ALA A 225 13.78 2.11 -16.45
N ARG A 226 14.01 2.91 -15.38
CA ARG A 226 14.98 4.00 -15.39
C ARG A 226 16.44 3.55 -15.22
N PHE A 227 16.70 2.59 -14.33
CA PHE A 227 18.06 2.25 -13.89
C PHE A 227 18.49 0.82 -14.28
N GLY A 228 17.59 0.01 -14.84
CA GLY A 228 17.80 -1.41 -15.10
C GLY A 228 17.60 -2.28 -13.86
N ILE A 229 17.36 -3.58 -14.06
CA ILE A 229 17.00 -4.52 -12.99
C ILE A 229 18.10 -4.62 -11.92
N ALA A 230 19.37 -4.74 -12.31
CA ALA A 230 20.46 -4.91 -11.36
C ALA A 230 20.56 -3.72 -10.37
N ARG A 231 20.49 -2.47 -10.88
CA ARG A 231 20.51 -1.29 -10.01
C ARG A 231 19.23 -1.13 -9.21
N ALA A 232 18.07 -1.51 -9.77
CA ALA A 232 16.79 -1.51 -9.05
C ALA A 232 16.86 -2.42 -7.82
N LEU A 233 17.41 -3.62 -7.93
CA LEU A 233 17.64 -4.52 -6.80
C LEU A 233 18.60 -3.95 -5.75
N LEU A 234 19.63 -3.19 -6.15
CA LEU A 234 20.50 -2.48 -5.21
C LEU A 234 19.76 -1.37 -4.48
N ILE A 235 18.91 -0.59 -5.18
CA ILE A 235 18.07 0.44 -4.56
C ILE A 235 17.09 -0.20 -3.56
N SER A 236 16.48 -1.32 -3.91
CA SER A 236 15.61 -2.07 -3.00
C SER A 236 16.36 -2.52 -1.74
N ARG A 237 17.60 -3.03 -1.87
CA ARG A 237 18.44 -3.38 -0.70
C ARG A 237 18.70 -2.17 0.20
N ALA A 238 19.03 -1.02 -0.39
CA ALA A 238 19.24 0.21 0.38
C ALA A 238 17.96 0.65 1.13
N LEU A 239 16.79 0.54 0.50
CA LEU A 239 15.51 0.81 1.12
C LEU A 239 15.23 -0.15 2.28
N HIS A 240 15.47 -1.45 2.13
CA HIS A 240 15.32 -2.42 3.20
C HIS A 240 16.34 -2.24 4.34
N LEU A 241 17.56 -1.80 4.05
CA LEU A 241 18.51 -1.38 5.08
C LEU A 241 17.99 -0.18 5.88
N ALA A 242 17.38 0.81 5.20
CA ALA A 242 16.74 1.94 5.87
C ALA A 242 15.54 1.48 6.74
N THR A 243 14.79 0.45 6.30
CA THR A 243 13.74 -0.19 7.10
C THR A 243 14.30 -0.75 8.40
N VAL A 244 15.36 -1.56 8.31
CA VAL A 244 16.01 -2.17 9.50
C VAL A 244 16.57 -1.08 10.43
N ALA A 245 17.23 -0.06 9.89
CA ALA A 245 17.74 1.07 10.68
C ALA A 245 16.62 1.83 11.39
N SER A 246 15.48 2.04 10.71
CA SER A 246 14.33 2.73 11.29
C SER A 246 13.66 1.91 12.39
N LEU A 247 13.52 0.59 12.21
CA LEU A 247 13.02 -0.31 13.27
C LEU A 247 13.99 -0.38 14.45
N LEU A 248 15.31 -0.41 14.22
CA LEU A 248 16.30 -0.31 15.29
C LEU A 248 16.11 0.98 16.10
N GLY A 249 16.03 2.13 15.41
CA GLY A 249 15.78 3.43 16.05
C GLY A 249 14.46 3.47 16.81
N LEU A 250 13.40 2.86 16.27
CA LEU A 250 12.09 2.76 16.93
C LEU A 250 12.18 1.97 18.25
N GLY A 251 12.80 0.78 18.21
CA GLY A 251 12.97 -0.05 19.41
C GLY A 251 13.78 0.64 20.51
N LEU A 252 14.85 1.35 20.13
CA LEU A 252 15.67 2.11 21.06
C LEU A 252 14.92 3.32 21.62
N SER A 253 14.19 4.07 20.80
CA SER A 253 13.48 5.29 21.21
C SER A 253 12.32 5.03 22.17
N LEU A 254 11.68 3.85 22.07
CA LEU A 254 10.57 3.44 22.93
C LEU A 254 10.99 2.45 24.03
N HIS A 255 12.29 2.10 24.13
CA HIS A 255 12.81 1.11 25.08
C HIS A 255 12.01 -0.19 25.06
N LEU A 256 11.76 -0.73 23.83
CA LEU A 256 10.95 -1.93 23.64
C LEU A 256 11.66 -3.18 24.18
N GLY A 257 10.88 -4.18 24.56
CA GLY A 257 11.35 -5.39 25.23
C GLY A 257 11.81 -6.50 24.28
N ILE A 258 12.00 -7.69 24.86
CA ILE A 258 12.62 -8.83 24.16
C ILE A 258 11.80 -9.32 22.97
N PHE A 259 10.46 -9.30 23.06
CA PHE A 259 9.60 -9.75 21.96
C PHE A 259 9.73 -8.86 20.74
N TYR A 260 9.84 -7.54 20.94
CA TYR A 260 10.13 -6.62 19.83
C TYR A 260 11.45 -6.96 19.14
N TRP A 261 12.51 -7.22 19.92
CA TRP A 261 13.84 -7.54 19.36
C TRP A 261 13.88 -8.87 18.62
N LEU A 262 13.07 -9.86 19.05
CA LEU A 262 12.86 -11.09 18.28
C LEU A 262 12.16 -10.80 16.94
N GLY A 263 11.13 -9.97 16.97
CA GLY A 263 10.46 -9.51 15.76
C GLY A 263 11.38 -8.75 14.80
N PHE A 264 12.14 -7.80 15.33
CA PHE A 264 13.16 -7.05 14.59
C PHE A 264 14.16 -7.98 13.90
N THR A 265 14.69 -8.95 14.62
CA THR A 265 15.63 -9.94 14.07
C THR A 265 14.98 -10.79 12.99
N SER A 266 13.74 -11.24 13.21
CA SER A 266 12.96 -11.98 12.20
C SER A 266 12.76 -11.18 10.93
N VAL A 267 12.41 -9.90 11.04
CA VAL A 267 12.25 -8.99 9.87
C VAL A 267 13.58 -8.85 9.13
N ALA A 268 14.70 -8.59 9.83
CA ALA A 268 16.00 -8.44 9.19
C ALA A 268 16.44 -9.72 8.44
N VAL A 269 16.21 -10.90 9.04
CA VAL A 269 16.47 -12.19 8.40
C VAL A 269 15.59 -12.39 7.17
N MET A 270 14.28 -12.11 7.27
CA MET A 270 13.35 -12.28 6.16
C MET A 270 13.65 -11.34 4.99
N LEU A 271 13.99 -10.08 5.25
CA LEU A 271 14.41 -9.15 4.18
C LEU A 271 15.71 -9.61 3.51
N THR A 272 16.65 -10.16 4.26
CA THR A 272 17.86 -10.76 3.70
C THR A 272 17.52 -11.97 2.81
N TYR A 273 16.63 -12.82 3.28
CA TYR A 273 16.13 -13.97 2.53
C TYR A 273 15.40 -13.53 1.25
N GLU A 274 14.54 -12.50 1.30
CA GLU A 274 13.86 -11.94 0.13
C GLU A 274 14.85 -11.59 -0.98
N HIS A 275 15.94 -10.89 -0.64
CA HIS A 275 16.98 -10.53 -1.60
C HIS A 275 17.80 -11.71 -2.11
N SER A 276 17.80 -12.86 -1.44
CA SER A 276 18.42 -14.09 -1.91
C SER A 276 17.58 -14.81 -2.97
N LEU A 277 16.26 -14.57 -2.98
CA LEU A 277 15.33 -15.20 -3.91
C LEU A 277 15.36 -14.61 -5.31
N VAL A 278 15.84 -13.34 -5.45
CA VAL A 278 15.71 -12.58 -6.70
C VAL A 278 17.08 -12.10 -7.16
N LYS A 279 17.41 -12.43 -8.41
CA LYS A 279 18.64 -11.98 -9.09
C LYS A 279 18.27 -11.23 -10.37
N ALA A 280 19.21 -10.43 -10.90
CA ALA A 280 18.98 -9.64 -12.10
C ALA A 280 18.72 -10.49 -13.36
N ASP A 281 19.26 -11.68 -13.38
CA ASP A 281 19.13 -12.69 -14.43
C ASP A 281 18.07 -13.76 -14.12
N ASP A 282 17.53 -13.80 -12.89
CA ASP A 282 16.49 -14.75 -12.47
C ASP A 282 15.40 -14.06 -11.62
N LEU A 283 14.26 -13.82 -12.25
CA LEU A 283 13.07 -13.23 -11.64
C LEU A 283 11.97 -14.28 -11.33
N SER A 284 12.26 -15.57 -11.48
CA SER A 284 11.26 -16.64 -11.36
C SER A 284 10.58 -16.70 -9.98
N LYS A 285 11.28 -16.26 -8.92
CA LYS A 285 10.80 -16.28 -7.53
C LYS A 285 10.26 -14.93 -7.02
N VAL A 286 10.09 -13.93 -7.89
CA VAL A 286 9.61 -12.59 -7.46
C VAL A 286 8.24 -12.67 -6.79
N ASN A 287 7.32 -13.53 -7.27
CA ASN A 287 6.01 -13.68 -6.61
C ASN A 287 6.14 -14.27 -5.19
N ALA A 288 7.02 -15.23 -4.98
CA ALA A 288 7.28 -15.79 -3.65
C ALA A 288 7.93 -14.74 -2.71
N ALA A 289 8.89 -13.97 -3.21
CA ALA A 289 9.48 -12.86 -2.49
C ALA A 289 8.41 -11.83 -2.09
N PHE A 290 7.57 -11.41 -3.03
CA PHE A 290 6.55 -10.40 -2.79
C PHE A 290 5.46 -10.86 -1.82
N PHE A 291 4.85 -12.04 -2.04
CA PHE A 291 3.67 -12.44 -1.27
C PHE A 291 4.02 -13.13 0.06
N ASN A 292 4.90 -14.14 0.02
CA ASN A 292 5.13 -14.98 1.18
C ASN A 292 6.01 -14.26 2.21
N VAL A 293 7.12 -13.65 1.76
CA VAL A 293 8.07 -13.00 2.67
C VAL A 293 7.44 -11.77 3.30
N ASN A 294 6.79 -10.90 2.50
CA ASN A 294 6.21 -9.66 3.02
C ASN A 294 4.97 -9.89 3.88
N GLY A 295 4.17 -10.93 3.59
CA GLY A 295 3.10 -11.36 4.48
C GLY A 295 3.63 -11.79 5.85
N PHE A 296 4.71 -12.58 5.87
CA PHE A 296 5.36 -12.99 7.11
C PHE A 296 5.95 -11.80 7.88
N VAL A 297 6.69 -10.91 7.22
CA VAL A 297 7.29 -9.70 7.80
C VAL A 297 6.25 -8.87 8.54
N SER A 298 5.13 -8.60 7.89
CA SER A 298 4.07 -7.77 8.43
C SER A 298 3.41 -8.40 9.67
N ILE A 299 3.05 -9.69 9.59
CA ILE A 299 2.40 -10.42 10.68
C ILE A 299 3.36 -10.62 11.85
N ALA A 300 4.61 -11.02 11.59
CA ALA A 300 5.61 -11.23 12.63
C ALA A 300 5.90 -9.92 13.39
N CYS A 301 6.08 -8.82 12.69
CA CYS A 301 6.28 -7.51 13.30
C CYS A 301 5.12 -7.13 14.23
N PHE A 302 3.88 -7.28 13.75
CA PHE A 302 2.69 -6.96 14.53
C PHE A 302 2.55 -7.86 15.78
N ILE A 303 2.67 -9.18 15.59
CA ILE A 303 2.51 -10.13 16.71
C ILE A 303 3.56 -9.86 17.79
N THR A 304 4.82 -9.63 17.41
CA THR A 304 5.89 -9.39 18.37
C THR A 304 5.75 -8.05 19.09
N ILE A 305 5.26 -7.00 18.43
CA ILE A 305 4.89 -5.73 19.07
C ILE A 305 3.74 -5.94 20.05
N LEU A 306 2.71 -6.70 19.67
CA LEU A 306 1.57 -7.00 20.55
C LEU A 306 2.01 -7.80 21.78
N LEU A 307 2.84 -8.83 21.59
CA LEU A 307 3.39 -9.63 22.71
C LEU A 307 4.24 -8.77 23.63
N ASP A 308 5.10 -7.91 23.09
CA ASP A 308 5.94 -6.99 23.88
C ASP A 308 5.08 -6.04 24.72
N LYS A 309 3.94 -5.62 24.17
CA LYS A 309 2.98 -4.77 24.87
C LYS A 309 2.25 -5.51 26.00
N ILE A 310 1.80 -6.74 25.74
CA ILE A 310 1.03 -7.53 26.72
C ILE A 310 1.92 -8.02 27.86
N ILE A 311 3.16 -8.44 27.58
CA ILE A 311 4.03 -9.11 28.54
C ILE A 311 4.84 -8.10 29.38
N LYS A 312 4.98 -6.86 28.92
CA LYS A 312 5.54 -5.77 29.75
C LYS A 312 4.61 -5.31 30.89
N PHE A 313 3.37 -5.74 30.88
CA PHE A 313 2.41 -5.54 31.97
C PHE A 313 2.30 -6.80 32.83
#